data_d3fcf88f08e5c835ab6ea8812ec09c66
#
_entry.id   d3fcf88f08e5c835ab6ea8812ec09c66
#
_cell.length_a   1.000
_cell.length_b   1.000
_cell.length_c   1.000
_cell.angle_alpha   90.00
_cell.angle_beta   90.00
_cell.angle_gamma   90.00
#
_symmetry.space_group_name_H-M   'P 1'
#
loop_
_entity.id
_entity.type
_entity.pdbx_description
1 polymer ?
#
loop_
_entity_poly.entity_id
_entity_poly.type
_entity_poly.pdbx_seq_one_letter_code
_entity_poly.pdbx_strand_id
1 'polypeptide(L)'
;MTLKLPDIQPTLRVIPMIYDTNPRGDIFGGWLMSQIDIACSVPAYERAKGPIATIAVKELLFEAPLYVGDIVSFYSKVIAVGKKSITVEVDVYAERKRNEIGTVVKASHAVLVYVAVSEPGISRVIPQT
;
A
#
# COMPACT_ATOMS: atom_id res chain seq x y z
N MET A 1 -7.97 -16.55 18.44
CA MET A 1 -8.30 -16.51 17.01
C MET A 1 -7.06 -16.14 16.23
N THR A 2 -6.73 -16.90 15.21
CA THR A 2 -5.54 -16.66 14.41
C THR A 2 -5.89 -15.75 13.22
N LEU A 3 -5.17 -14.65 13.08
CA LEU A 3 -5.32 -13.76 11.93
C LEU A 3 -4.77 -14.45 10.68
N LYS A 4 -5.47 -14.32 9.58
CA LYS A 4 -5.06 -14.89 8.28
C LYS A 4 -4.97 -13.80 7.24
N LEU A 5 -4.15 -14.03 6.22
CA LEU A 5 -4.13 -13.15 5.05
C LEU A 5 -5.49 -13.20 4.34
N PRO A 6 -5.89 -12.09 3.71
CA PRO A 6 -7.06 -12.09 2.83
C PRO A 6 -6.93 -13.17 1.74
N ASP A 7 -8.04 -13.80 1.39
CA ASP A 7 -8.08 -14.87 0.38
C ASP A 7 -8.18 -14.29 -1.03
N ILE A 8 -7.27 -13.39 -1.35
CA ILE A 8 -7.14 -12.78 -2.66
C ILE A 8 -5.66 -12.55 -2.94
N GLN A 9 -5.33 -12.27 -4.19
CA GLN A 9 -3.98 -11.96 -4.60
C GLN A 9 -3.59 -10.57 -4.06
N PRO A 10 -2.45 -10.41 -3.39
CA PRO A 10 -1.97 -9.07 -3.01
C PRO A 10 -1.53 -8.30 -4.25
N THR A 11 -1.65 -6.99 -4.20
CA THR A 11 -1.16 -6.11 -5.25
C THR A 11 0.36 -6.08 -5.25
N LEU A 12 0.96 -6.16 -4.07
CA LEU A 12 2.41 -6.08 -3.88
C LEU A 12 2.80 -6.96 -2.70
N ARG A 13 3.93 -7.62 -2.80
CA ARG A 13 4.49 -8.43 -1.71
C ARG A 13 6.00 -8.20 -1.69
N VAL A 14 6.52 -7.72 -0.55
CA VAL A 14 7.90 -7.26 -0.43
C VAL A 14 8.48 -7.71 0.91
N ILE A 15 9.80 -7.90 0.95
CA ILE A 15 10.52 -8.20 2.18
C ILE A 15 11.43 -7.02 2.49
N PRO A 16 11.25 -6.32 3.61
CA PRO A 16 12.17 -5.25 4.00
C PRO A 16 13.51 -5.82 4.41
N MET A 17 14.56 -5.08 4.15
CA MET A 17 15.93 -5.48 4.37
C MET A 17 16.56 -4.69 5.53
N ILE A 18 17.78 -5.07 5.92
CA ILE A 18 18.45 -4.45 7.06
C ILE A 18 18.66 -2.94 6.89
N TYR A 19 18.88 -2.47 5.64
CA TYR A 19 19.05 -1.03 5.37
C TYR A 19 17.74 -0.25 5.42
N ASP A 20 16.60 -0.92 5.61
CA ASP A 20 15.30 -0.28 5.78
C ASP A 20 14.95 -0.05 7.25
N THR A 21 15.87 -0.40 8.17
CA THR A 21 15.62 -0.30 9.60
C THR A 21 15.90 1.10 10.15
N ASN A 22 15.19 1.44 11.23
CA ASN A 22 15.46 2.63 12.02
C ASN A 22 16.42 2.28 13.18
N PRO A 23 16.86 3.28 14.00
CA PRO A 23 17.77 3.00 15.11
C PRO A 23 17.24 2.04 16.16
N ARG A 24 15.93 1.83 16.26
CA ARG A 24 15.35 0.86 17.20
C ARG A 24 15.39 -0.57 16.69
N GLY A 25 15.65 -0.76 15.39
CA GLY A 25 15.73 -2.09 14.78
C GLY A 25 14.45 -2.55 14.07
N ASP A 26 13.37 -1.79 14.12
CA ASP A 26 12.21 -2.06 13.30
C ASP A 26 12.29 -1.24 12.00
N ILE A 27 11.34 -1.44 11.11
CA ILE A 27 11.38 -0.83 9.77
C ILE A 27 10.89 0.62 9.83
N PHE A 28 11.57 1.51 9.10
CA PHE A 28 11.13 2.89 8.97
C PHE A 28 9.71 2.99 8.44
N GLY A 29 8.91 3.88 9.04
CA GLY A 29 7.57 4.18 8.55
C GLY A 29 7.61 4.72 7.12
N GLY A 30 8.66 5.46 6.76
CA GLY A 30 8.83 5.96 5.39
C GLY A 30 8.99 4.86 4.35
N TRP A 31 9.64 3.76 4.71
CA TRP A 31 9.70 2.59 3.83
C TRP A 31 8.29 2.05 3.56
N LEU A 32 7.51 1.90 4.63
CA LEU A 32 6.13 1.41 4.49
C LEU A 32 5.28 2.36 3.67
N MET A 33 5.40 3.66 3.90
CA MET A 33 4.68 4.67 3.12
C MET A 33 5.00 4.59 1.64
N SER A 34 6.27 4.41 1.27
CA SER A 34 6.66 4.31 -0.13
C SER A 34 6.08 3.06 -0.79
N GLN A 35 6.08 1.94 -0.08
CA GLN A 35 5.50 0.70 -0.58
C GLN A 35 3.98 0.79 -0.71
N ILE A 36 3.34 1.46 0.24
CA ILE A 36 1.89 1.73 0.18
C ILE A 36 1.56 2.54 -1.07
N ASP A 37 2.32 3.59 -1.35
CA ASP A 37 2.09 4.42 -2.53
C ASP A 37 2.24 3.59 -3.82
N ILE A 38 3.25 2.75 -3.90
CA ILE A 38 3.44 1.85 -5.04
C ILE A 38 2.22 0.92 -5.19
N ALA A 39 1.83 0.27 -4.09
CA ALA A 39 0.72 -0.69 -4.11
C ALA A 39 -0.61 -0.04 -4.51
N CYS A 40 -0.88 1.17 -4.01
CA CYS A 40 -2.11 1.89 -4.33
C CYS A 40 -2.09 2.46 -5.75
N SER A 41 -0.91 2.77 -6.28
CA SER A 41 -0.79 3.33 -7.63
C SER A 41 -1.21 2.31 -8.70
N VAL A 42 -1.04 1.01 -8.45
CA VAL A 42 -1.36 -0.02 -9.45
C VAL A 42 -2.84 -0.01 -9.83
N PRO A 43 -3.79 -0.20 -8.91
CA PRO A 43 -5.20 -0.15 -9.30
C PRO A 43 -5.64 1.25 -9.77
N ALA A 44 -5.01 2.31 -9.24
CA ALA A 44 -5.30 3.67 -9.70
C ALA A 44 -4.89 3.87 -11.16
N TYR A 45 -3.69 3.42 -11.52
CA TYR A 45 -3.19 3.50 -12.88
C TYR A 45 -4.10 2.71 -13.84
N GLU A 46 -4.43 1.48 -13.44
CA GLU A 46 -5.29 0.63 -14.24
C GLU A 46 -6.67 1.27 -14.48
N ARG A 47 -7.27 1.84 -13.43
CA ARG A 47 -8.59 2.48 -13.55
C ARG A 47 -8.52 3.76 -14.38
N ALA A 48 -7.46 4.55 -14.23
CA ALA A 48 -7.26 5.80 -14.96
C ALA A 48 -6.84 5.57 -16.42
N LYS A 49 -6.39 4.36 -16.73
CA LYS A 49 -5.87 3.98 -18.05
C LYS A 49 -4.73 4.89 -18.50
N GLY A 50 -3.82 5.16 -17.58
CA GLY A 50 -2.66 5.98 -17.87
C GLY A 50 -2.12 6.70 -16.65
N PRO A 51 -1.23 7.67 -16.85
CA PRO A 51 -0.50 8.30 -15.77
C PRO A 51 -1.38 8.94 -14.70
N ILE A 52 -0.90 8.82 -13.48
CA ILE A 52 -1.55 9.37 -12.29
C ILE A 52 -0.50 10.05 -11.42
N ALA A 53 -0.97 10.88 -10.49
CA ALA A 53 -0.11 11.50 -9.49
C ALA A 53 -0.77 11.36 -8.13
N THR A 54 0.02 11.05 -7.12
CA THR A 54 -0.45 11.00 -5.74
C THR A 54 -0.67 12.43 -5.26
N ILE A 55 -1.87 12.75 -4.80
CA ILE A 55 -2.17 14.12 -4.34
C ILE A 55 -2.47 14.20 -2.85
N ALA A 56 -2.84 13.11 -2.21
CA ALA A 56 -3.18 13.16 -0.79
C ALA A 56 -3.10 11.79 -0.15
N VAL A 57 -2.75 11.80 1.12
CA VAL A 57 -2.89 10.65 2.02
C VAL A 57 -3.98 11.06 3.00
N LYS A 58 -5.16 10.48 2.85
CA LYS A 58 -6.31 10.83 3.70
C LYS A 58 -6.25 10.15 5.05
N GLU A 59 -5.69 8.96 5.09
CA GLU A 59 -5.56 8.18 6.30
C GLU A 59 -4.33 7.29 6.19
N LEU A 60 -3.59 7.19 7.27
CA LEU A 60 -2.44 6.30 7.36
C LEU A 60 -2.29 5.89 8.82
N LEU A 61 -2.57 4.63 9.09
CA LEU A 61 -2.47 4.07 10.43
C LEU A 61 -1.34 3.05 10.48
N PHE A 62 -0.44 3.21 11.45
CA PHE A 62 0.60 2.23 11.74
C PHE A 62 0.09 1.39 12.92
N GLU A 63 -0.33 0.16 12.65
CA GLU A 63 -0.98 -0.68 13.65
C GLU A 63 -0.02 -1.64 14.35
N ALA A 64 1.05 -2.04 13.66
CA ALA A 64 2.07 -2.92 14.21
C ALA A 64 3.41 -2.65 13.54
N PRO A 65 4.52 -2.79 14.27
CA PRO A 65 5.85 -2.60 13.66
C PRO A 65 6.18 -3.75 12.70
N LEU A 66 7.01 -3.42 11.71
CA LEU A 66 7.55 -4.39 10.75
C LEU A 66 9.02 -4.64 11.07
N TYR A 67 9.49 -5.82 10.73
CA TYR A 67 10.88 -6.22 10.99
C TYR A 67 11.53 -6.81 9.76
N VAL A 68 12.86 -6.80 9.76
CA VAL A 68 13.65 -7.42 8.69
C VAL A 68 13.21 -8.87 8.52
N GLY A 69 12.98 -9.27 7.27
CA GLY A 69 12.58 -10.64 6.95
C GLY A 69 11.09 -10.91 7.01
N ASP A 70 10.28 -9.95 7.46
CA ASP A 70 8.83 -10.09 7.37
C ASP A 70 8.44 -10.16 5.89
N ILE A 71 7.46 -10.97 5.55
CA ILE A 71 6.87 -10.95 4.22
C ILE A 71 5.67 -10.02 4.29
N VAL A 72 5.78 -8.86 3.65
CA VAL A 72 4.77 -7.80 3.74
C VAL A 72 3.91 -7.81 2.50
N SER A 73 2.61 -8.00 2.68
CA SER A 73 1.63 -8.10 1.59
C SER A 73 0.65 -6.93 1.65
N PHE A 74 0.40 -6.34 0.49
CA PHE A 74 -0.42 -5.15 0.33
C PHE A 74 -1.65 -5.48 -0.50
N TYR A 75 -2.82 -5.23 0.06
CA TYR A 75 -4.11 -5.50 -0.60
C TYR A 75 -4.79 -4.17 -0.86
N SER A 76 -4.63 -3.66 -2.08
CA SER A 76 -5.15 -2.36 -2.46
C SER A 76 -6.33 -2.49 -3.41
N LYS A 77 -7.28 -1.56 -3.30
CA LYS A 77 -8.44 -1.51 -4.19
C LYS A 77 -8.98 -0.10 -4.30
N VAL A 78 -9.52 0.21 -5.47
CA VAL A 78 -10.20 1.48 -5.70
C VAL A 78 -11.53 1.47 -4.93
N ILE A 79 -11.77 2.51 -4.14
CA ILE A 79 -13.01 2.64 -3.38
C ILE A 79 -13.89 3.80 -3.86
N ALA A 80 -13.35 4.73 -4.62
CA ALA A 80 -14.14 5.83 -5.18
C ALA A 80 -13.45 6.39 -6.43
N VAL A 81 -14.24 6.80 -7.40
CA VAL A 81 -13.74 7.44 -8.62
C VAL A 81 -14.52 8.72 -8.83
N GLY A 82 -13.81 9.84 -8.89
CA GLY A 82 -14.37 11.13 -9.24
C GLY A 82 -14.14 11.42 -10.72
N LYS A 83 -14.36 12.66 -11.12
CA LYS A 83 -14.15 13.06 -12.51
C LYS A 83 -12.67 12.96 -12.92
N LYS A 84 -11.77 13.36 -12.01
CA LYS A 84 -10.33 13.36 -12.25
C LYS A 84 -9.56 12.63 -11.14
N SER A 85 -10.22 12.23 -10.06
CA SER A 85 -9.58 11.64 -8.90
C SER A 85 -9.98 10.19 -8.69
N ILE A 86 -9.08 9.44 -8.05
CA ILE A 86 -9.29 8.05 -7.69
C ILE A 86 -8.85 7.90 -6.25
N THR A 87 -9.72 7.31 -5.42
CA THR A 87 -9.40 7.00 -4.04
C THR A 87 -9.15 5.50 -3.91
N VAL A 88 -8.03 5.15 -3.29
CA VAL A 88 -7.60 3.77 -3.12
C VAL A 88 -7.37 3.50 -1.64
N GLU A 89 -7.89 2.38 -1.15
CA GLU A 89 -7.53 1.93 0.19
C GLU A 89 -6.60 0.73 0.12
N VAL A 90 -5.79 0.56 1.14
CA VAL A 90 -4.88 -0.57 1.24
C VAL A 90 -4.84 -1.09 2.67
N ASP A 91 -4.84 -2.42 2.79
CA ASP A 91 -4.57 -3.11 4.05
C ASP A 91 -3.24 -3.83 3.90
N VAL A 92 -2.40 -3.72 4.90
CA VAL A 92 -1.04 -4.26 4.89
C VAL A 92 -0.90 -5.31 5.98
N TYR A 93 -0.41 -6.48 5.59
CA TYR A 93 -0.20 -7.60 6.51
C TYR A 93 1.26 -8.05 6.44
N ALA A 94 1.76 -8.54 7.56
CA ALA A 94 3.10 -9.11 7.64
C ALA A 94 3.02 -10.55 8.12
N GLU A 95 3.81 -11.40 7.47
CA GLU A 95 3.98 -12.79 7.89
C GLU A 95 5.37 -12.95 8.50
N ARG A 96 5.42 -13.53 9.70
CA ARG A 96 6.65 -13.83 10.42
C ARG A 96 6.72 -15.29 10.74
N LYS A 97 7.91 -15.87 10.59
CA LYS A 97 8.17 -17.22 11.06
C LYS A 97 9.29 -17.13 12.11
N ARG A 98 8.96 -17.50 13.34
CA ARG A 98 9.93 -17.65 14.40
C ARG A 98 9.72 -19.03 15.01
N ASN A 99 10.78 -19.80 15.09
CA ASN A 99 10.74 -21.18 15.64
C ASN A 99 9.67 -22.02 14.93
N GLU A 100 9.62 -21.94 13.61
CA GLU A 100 8.70 -22.68 12.74
C GLU A 100 7.23 -22.34 12.92
N ILE A 101 6.89 -21.38 13.76
CA ILE A 101 5.50 -20.92 13.92
C ILE A 101 5.29 -19.68 13.08
N GLY A 102 4.37 -19.78 12.12
CA GLY A 102 3.96 -18.64 11.31
C GLY A 102 2.98 -17.76 12.06
N THR A 103 3.19 -16.46 12.01
CA THR A 103 2.30 -15.46 12.60
C THR A 103 1.96 -14.43 11.54
N VAL A 104 0.67 -14.06 11.43
CA VAL A 104 0.20 -12.99 10.56
C VAL A 104 -0.25 -11.83 11.45
N VAL A 105 0.26 -10.64 11.17
CA VAL A 105 -0.17 -9.42 11.86
C VAL A 105 -0.68 -8.41 10.84
N LYS A 106 -1.69 -7.64 11.24
CA LYS A 106 -2.13 -6.48 10.44
C LYS A 106 -1.22 -5.32 10.80
N ALA A 107 -0.45 -4.85 9.82
CA ALA A 107 0.58 -3.84 10.07
C ALA A 107 0.10 -2.42 9.82
N SER A 108 -0.79 -2.22 8.84
CA SER A 108 -1.20 -0.87 8.47
C SER A 108 -2.49 -0.87 7.68
N HIS A 109 -3.14 0.29 7.68
CA HIS A 109 -4.27 0.60 6.81
C HIS A 109 -4.07 2.04 6.32
N ALA A 110 -4.36 2.29 5.05
CA ALA A 110 -4.22 3.62 4.49
C ALA A 110 -5.25 3.88 3.40
N VAL A 111 -5.51 5.17 3.17
CA VAL A 111 -6.37 5.65 2.09
C VAL A 111 -5.63 6.78 1.38
N LEU A 112 -5.38 6.62 0.09
CA LEU A 112 -4.67 7.58 -0.73
C LEU A 112 -5.57 8.08 -1.85
N VAL A 113 -5.30 9.31 -2.31
CA VAL A 113 -6.02 9.89 -3.44
C VAL A 113 -5.02 10.19 -4.55
N TYR A 114 -5.39 9.79 -5.76
CA TYR A 114 -4.62 10.02 -6.97
C TYR A 114 -5.43 10.89 -7.92
N VAL A 115 -4.75 11.65 -8.76
CA VAL A 115 -5.39 12.39 -9.84
C VAL A 115 -4.82 11.89 -11.16
N ALA A 116 -5.68 11.71 -12.16
CA ALA A 116 -5.23 11.36 -13.49
C ALA A 116 -4.56 12.59 -14.11
N VAL A 117 -3.41 12.39 -14.76
CA VAL A 117 -2.64 13.47 -15.37
C VAL A 117 -2.30 13.14 -16.82
N SER A 118 -2.17 14.18 -17.65
CA SER A 118 -1.66 14.07 -19.01
C SER A 118 -0.13 14.24 -19.03
N GLU A 119 0.34 15.11 -18.13
CA GLU A 119 1.76 15.34 -17.86
C GLU A 119 1.89 15.91 -16.45
N PRO A 120 3.11 16.03 -15.89
CA PRO A 120 3.27 16.54 -14.54
C PRO A 120 2.56 17.89 -14.35
N GLY A 121 1.68 17.95 -13.33
CA GLY A 121 0.95 19.16 -12.99
C GLY A 121 -0.31 19.43 -13.80
N ILE A 122 -0.63 18.61 -14.80
CA ILE A 122 -1.82 18.82 -15.64
C ILE A 122 -2.79 17.64 -15.51
N SER A 123 -3.93 17.88 -14.86
CA SER A 123 -4.93 16.84 -14.67
C SER A 123 -5.74 16.58 -15.95
N ARG A 124 -6.33 15.39 -16.00
CA ARG A 124 -7.22 14.99 -17.09
C ARG A 124 -8.43 14.26 -16.55
N VAL A 125 -9.46 14.17 -17.36
CA VAL A 125 -10.66 13.43 -17.00
C VAL A 125 -10.41 11.93 -17.11
N ILE A 126 -10.88 11.19 -16.11
CA ILE A 126 -10.75 9.74 -16.10
C ILE A 126 -11.76 9.13 -17.06
N PRO A 127 -11.35 8.16 -17.90
CA PRO A 127 -12.30 7.46 -18.77
C PRO A 127 -13.40 6.79 -17.93
N GLN A 128 -14.62 6.81 -18.45
CA GLN A 128 -15.77 6.27 -17.71
C GLN A 128 -15.77 4.74 -17.64
N THR A 129 -15.07 4.09 -18.57
CA THR A 129 -14.99 2.61 -18.57
C THR A 129 -13.60 2.15 -18.92
#